data_43b1b5dec2ea9ac61ccc1c3b7d8e0ff5
#
_entry.id   43b1b5dec2ea9ac61ccc1c3b7d8e0ff5
#
_cell.length_a   1.000
_cell.length_b   1.000
_cell.length_c   1.000
_cell.angle_alpha   90.00
_cell.angle_beta   90.00
_cell.angle_gamma   90.00
#
_symmetry.space_group_name_H-M   'P 1'
#
loop_
_entity.id
_entity.type
_entity.pdbx_description
1 polymer ?
#
loop_
_entity_poly.entity_id
_entity_poly.type
_entity_poly.pdbx_seq_one_letter_code
_entity_poly.pdbx_strand_id
1 'polypeptide(L)'
;MRKFKYVHILWRNDEKFNVKIVRFINELDSEFNSKDHLFVTPHQKVYDAIKMYNNTLLDTDKEYLTNKYAPLCNWVISHAVISFMDIFKIKRKYLKKVLYRYWGGNLGFQYKKGQIIQNFVKVFANIELRRRFNKFAAIGIAKNTDIISLGNKLKNNRYYRMPYTGVESESILERVRDKGYENDGIINIALYHRGTVEGNHIEILKKLERFGEKIRVYVPLSYGDKEYIEKVKSYIKENSPDNVIVVDEFMEYEDYVTLMNKMDIAIFDCETSTALGNVAVYLFLKKKMMLNRNGVIKKAFDEENIPHSFVDELDSISFEELAKKPDYPENVHYDMMPLGKKRSIEAWKKIMTDFN
;
A
#
# COMPACT_ATOMS: atom_id res chain seq x y z
N MET A 1 -37.20 -3.23 -0.67
CA MET A 1 -35.80 -3.05 -0.22
C MET A 1 -35.11 -2.12 -1.19
N ARG A 2 -34.46 -1.05 -0.73
CA ARG A 2 -33.75 -0.07 -1.61
C ARG A 2 -32.66 -0.83 -2.37
N LYS A 3 -32.61 -0.72 -3.68
CA LYS A 3 -31.59 -1.32 -4.54
C LYS A 3 -30.40 -0.36 -4.59
N PHE A 4 -29.27 -0.75 -4.02
CA PHE A 4 -28.01 -0.02 -4.16
C PHE A 4 -27.41 -0.28 -5.54
N LYS A 5 -26.65 0.68 -6.04
CA LYS A 5 -25.89 0.50 -7.27
C LYS A 5 -24.64 -0.33 -7.01
N TYR A 6 -23.93 0.00 -5.93
CA TYR A 6 -22.72 -0.65 -5.49
C TYR A 6 -22.86 -1.17 -4.06
N VAL A 7 -22.49 -2.43 -3.84
CA VAL A 7 -22.29 -2.98 -2.49
C VAL A 7 -20.81 -3.29 -2.31
N HIS A 8 -20.18 -2.63 -1.36
CA HIS A 8 -18.79 -2.84 -0.99
C HIS A 8 -18.72 -3.86 0.14
N ILE A 9 -17.97 -4.94 -0.05
CA ILE A 9 -17.77 -5.95 1.00
C ILE A 9 -16.35 -5.81 1.54
N LEU A 10 -16.25 -5.44 2.81
CA LEU A 10 -15.01 -5.19 3.53
C LEU A 10 -14.61 -6.46 4.29
N TRP A 11 -13.96 -7.40 3.61
CA TRP A 11 -13.71 -8.76 4.11
C TRP A 11 -12.68 -8.85 5.23
N ARG A 12 -11.75 -7.90 5.32
CA ARG A 12 -10.66 -7.97 6.28
C ARG A 12 -10.99 -7.21 7.55
N ASN A 13 -10.52 -7.73 8.69
CA ASN A 13 -10.55 -7.01 9.96
C ASN A 13 -9.39 -5.99 10.01
N ASP A 14 -9.44 -5.03 9.11
CA ASP A 14 -8.39 -4.03 8.89
C ASP A 14 -9.04 -2.64 8.78
N GLU A 15 -8.96 -1.87 9.85
CA GLU A 15 -9.51 -0.50 9.88
C GLU A 15 -8.73 0.43 8.98
N LYS A 16 -7.41 0.24 8.91
CA LYS A 16 -6.50 1.16 8.19
C LYS A 16 -6.90 1.40 6.73
N PHE A 17 -7.33 0.35 6.02
CA PHE A 17 -7.72 0.47 4.62
C PHE A 17 -9.23 0.55 4.42
N ASN A 18 -10.00 -0.19 5.23
CA ASN A 18 -11.45 -0.22 5.09
C ASN A 18 -12.09 1.11 5.46
N VAL A 19 -11.63 1.78 6.52
CA VAL A 19 -12.13 3.10 6.91
C VAL A 19 -11.83 4.13 5.83
N LYS A 20 -10.64 4.08 5.20
CA LYS A 20 -10.24 5.03 4.16
C LYS A 20 -11.19 5.03 2.97
N ILE A 21 -11.58 3.86 2.45
CA ILE A 21 -12.48 3.81 1.29
C ILE A 21 -13.90 4.26 1.65
N VAL A 22 -14.38 3.93 2.85
CA VAL A 22 -15.70 4.38 3.31
C VAL A 22 -15.74 5.91 3.44
N ARG A 23 -14.73 6.49 4.10
CA ARG A 23 -14.56 7.94 4.20
C ARG A 23 -14.46 8.60 2.84
N PHE A 24 -13.57 8.10 1.99
CA PHE A 24 -13.33 8.63 0.66
C PHE A 24 -14.62 8.78 -0.17
N ILE A 25 -15.48 7.76 -0.18
CA ILE A 25 -16.76 7.81 -0.90
C ILE A 25 -17.77 8.76 -0.21
N ASN A 26 -17.83 8.75 1.13
CA ASN A 26 -18.84 9.54 1.86
C ASN A 26 -18.47 11.03 1.98
N GLU A 27 -17.19 11.35 2.19
CA GLU A 27 -16.71 12.72 2.32
C GLU A 27 -16.63 13.44 0.97
N LEU A 28 -16.56 12.70 -0.13
CA LEU A 28 -16.62 13.20 -1.50
C LEU A 28 -17.98 12.88 -2.14
N ASP A 29 -19.07 13.09 -1.42
CA ASP A 29 -20.44 12.77 -1.85
C ASP A 29 -20.84 13.48 -3.15
N SER A 30 -20.37 14.70 -3.37
CA SER A 30 -20.56 15.45 -4.63
C SER A 30 -19.95 14.74 -5.85
N GLU A 31 -18.92 13.92 -5.63
CA GLU A 31 -18.21 13.18 -6.68
C GLU A 31 -18.80 11.79 -6.92
N PHE A 32 -19.29 11.13 -5.86
CA PHE A 32 -19.61 9.70 -5.87
C PHE A 32 -21.06 9.36 -5.56
N ASN A 33 -21.88 10.30 -5.08
CA ASN A 33 -23.25 10.03 -4.60
C ASN A 33 -23.31 8.85 -3.61
N SER A 34 -22.92 9.10 -2.38
CA SER A 34 -22.80 8.07 -1.32
C SER A 34 -24.07 7.21 -1.15
N LYS A 35 -25.24 7.73 -1.55
CA LYS A 35 -26.53 7.01 -1.49
C LYS A 35 -26.60 5.80 -2.44
N ASP A 36 -25.76 5.74 -3.46
CA ASP A 36 -25.66 4.62 -4.39
C ASP A 36 -24.81 3.46 -3.83
N HIS A 37 -24.12 3.71 -2.72
CA HIS A 37 -23.16 2.81 -2.09
C HIS A 37 -23.68 2.22 -0.78
N LEU A 38 -23.45 0.94 -0.55
CA LEU A 38 -23.59 0.27 0.74
C LEU A 38 -22.28 -0.39 1.11
N PHE A 39 -21.79 -0.15 2.31
CA PHE A 39 -20.58 -0.79 2.85
C PHE A 39 -20.97 -1.85 3.88
N VAL A 40 -20.58 -3.09 3.63
CA VAL A 40 -20.90 -4.24 4.48
C VAL A 40 -19.63 -4.86 5.02
N THR A 41 -19.57 -5.08 6.31
CA THR A 41 -18.46 -5.77 6.96
C THR A 41 -18.95 -6.86 7.93
N PRO A 42 -18.27 -8.02 8.01
CA PRO A 42 -18.55 -9.03 9.04
C PRO A 42 -17.81 -8.77 10.35
N HIS A 43 -17.05 -7.68 10.47
CA HIS A 43 -16.17 -7.40 11.60
C HIS A 43 -16.67 -6.22 12.43
N GLN A 44 -16.97 -6.48 13.71
CA GLN A 44 -17.46 -5.47 14.66
C GLN A 44 -16.50 -4.26 14.74
N LYS A 45 -15.21 -4.51 14.84
CA LYS A 45 -14.18 -3.48 14.96
C LYS A 45 -14.18 -2.52 13.76
N VAL A 46 -14.29 -3.06 12.54
CA VAL A 46 -14.39 -2.24 11.32
C VAL A 46 -15.70 -1.45 11.32
N TYR A 47 -16.82 -2.11 11.68
CA TYR A 47 -18.11 -1.45 11.74
C TYR A 47 -18.10 -0.28 12.72
N ASP A 48 -17.55 -0.46 13.93
CA ASP A 48 -17.46 0.60 14.94
C ASP A 48 -16.71 1.85 14.44
N ALA A 49 -15.71 1.66 13.58
CA ALA A 49 -14.95 2.74 12.98
C ALA A 49 -15.68 3.47 11.82
N ILE A 50 -16.75 2.89 11.26
CA ILE A 50 -17.48 3.47 10.10
C ILE A 50 -18.98 3.69 10.34
N LYS A 51 -19.54 3.27 11.47
CA LYS A 51 -20.99 3.32 11.78
C LYS A 51 -21.59 4.72 11.79
N MET A 52 -20.77 5.79 11.83
CA MET A 52 -21.24 7.16 11.69
C MET A 52 -21.83 7.45 10.30
N TYR A 53 -21.51 6.65 9.28
CA TYR A 53 -22.07 6.80 7.95
C TYR A 53 -23.33 5.93 7.77
N ASN A 54 -24.42 6.55 7.29
CA ASN A 54 -25.73 5.91 7.17
C ASN A 54 -25.80 4.78 6.14
N ASN A 55 -24.76 4.60 5.33
CA ASN A 55 -24.65 3.57 4.29
C ASN A 55 -23.71 2.44 4.67
N THR A 56 -23.57 2.15 5.98
CA THR A 56 -22.74 1.08 6.52
C THR A 56 -23.57 0.02 7.25
N LEU A 57 -23.16 -1.23 7.19
CA LEU A 57 -23.85 -2.36 7.77
C LEU A 57 -22.89 -3.40 8.34
N LEU A 58 -23.14 -3.81 9.59
CA LEU A 58 -22.55 -5.02 10.17
C LEU A 58 -23.39 -6.23 9.76
N ASP A 59 -22.78 -7.22 9.12
CA ASP A 59 -23.45 -8.45 8.74
C ASP A 59 -22.57 -9.64 9.06
N THR A 60 -22.88 -10.30 10.17
CA THR A 60 -22.17 -11.48 10.70
C THR A 60 -22.83 -12.81 10.29
N ASP A 61 -23.78 -12.77 9.36
CA ASP A 61 -24.52 -13.96 8.92
C ASP A 61 -23.57 -15.01 8.31
N LYS A 62 -23.97 -16.27 8.42
CA LYS A 62 -23.20 -17.42 7.90
C LYS A 62 -23.21 -17.49 6.38
N GLU A 63 -24.15 -16.83 5.71
CA GLU A 63 -24.18 -16.78 4.26
C GLU A 63 -23.01 -15.95 3.73
N TYR A 64 -22.37 -16.44 2.67
CA TYR A 64 -21.27 -15.70 2.05
C TYR A 64 -21.79 -14.37 1.47
N LEU A 65 -21.32 -13.24 2.00
CA LEU A 65 -21.89 -11.91 1.76
C LEU A 65 -22.05 -11.57 0.28
N THR A 66 -21.09 -11.96 -0.58
CA THR A 66 -21.21 -11.74 -2.03
C THR A 66 -22.48 -12.38 -2.60
N ASN A 67 -22.87 -13.57 -2.16
CA ASN A 67 -24.08 -14.26 -2.63
C ASN A 67 -25.35 -13.60 -2.10
N LYS A 68 -25.30 -13.10 -0.87
CA LYS A 68 -26.41 -12.42 -0.21
C LYS A 68 -26.73 -11.08 -0.88
N TYR A 69 -25.69 -10.31 -1.20
CA TYR A 69 -25.86 -8.95 -1.71
C TYR A 69 -25.89 -8.83 -3.24
N ALA A 70 -25.30 -9.73 -4.01
CA ALA A 70 -25.32 -9.67 -5.46
C ALA A 70 -26.71 -9.59 -6.11
N PRO A 71 -27.79 -10.20 -5.57
CA PRO A 71 -29.15 -9.99 -6.06
C PRO A 71 -29.71 -8.58 -5.81
N LEU A 72 -29.18 -7.88 -4.79
CA LEU A 72 -29.71 -6.62 -4.27
C LEU A 72 -29.02 -5.38 -4.83
N CYS A 73 -28.03 -5.55 -5.69
CA CYS A 73 -27.26 -4.46 -6.28
C CYS A 73 -26.94 -4.70 -7.75
N ASN A 74 -26.45 -3.68 -8.43
CA ASN A 74 -25.90 -3.85 -9.78
C ASN A 74 -24.53 -4.50 -9.70
N TRP A 75 -23.65 -4.03 -8.81
CA TRP A 75 -22.27 -4.45 -8.69
C TRP A 75 -21.87 -4.72 -7.25
N VAL A 76 -21.07 -5.75 -7.03
CA VAL A 76 -20.41 -6.05 -5.76
C VAL A 76 -18.93 -5.68 -5.89
N ILE A 77 -18.46 -4.75 -5.08
CA ILE A 77 -17.04 -4.42 -4.97
C ILE A 77 -16.45 -5.17 -3.79
N SER A 78 -15.71 -6.23 -4.07
CA SER A 78 -15.07 -7.06 -3.05
C SER A 78 -13.69 -6.50 -2.69
N HIS A 79 -13.58 -5.94 -1.49
CA HIS A 79 -12.30 -5.42 -0.97
C HIS A 79 -11.48 -6.55 -0.37
N ALA A 80 -10.64 -7.15 -1.20
CA ALA A 80 -9.87 -8.36 -0.92
C ALA A 80 -10.77 -9.61 -0.70
N VAL A 81 -10.19 -10.64 -0.16
CA VAL A 81 -10.83 -11.83 0.44
C VAL A 81 -9.95 -12.29 1.59
N ILE A 82 -10.51 -13.02 2.53
CA ILE A 82 -9.75 -13.58 3.65
C ILE A 82 -8.84 -14.70 3.13
N SER A 83 -9.37 -15.55 2.26
CA SER A 83 -8.66 -16.67 1.63
C SER A 83 -9.11 -16.87 0.19
N PHE A 84 -8.24 -17.41 -0.66
CA PHE A 84 -8.63 -17.80 -2.03
C PHE A 84 -9.74 -18.85 -2.05
N MET A 85 -9.89 -19.64 -0.98
CA MET A 85 -11.02 -20.55 -0.82
C MET A 85 -12.37 -19.82 -0.84
N ASP A 86 -12.41 -18.56 -0.42
CA ASP A 86 -13.64 -17.76 -0.42
C ASP A 86 -14.13 -17.45 -1.84
N ILE A 87 -13.25 -17.40 -2.80
CA ILE A 87 -13.62 -17.24 -4.22
C ILE A 87 -14.47 -18.41 -4.70
N PHE A 88 -14.24 -19.63 -4.19
CA PHE A 88 -15.04 -20.82 -4.54
C PHE A 88 -16.46 -20.78 -3.96
N LYS A 89 -16.67 -20.04 -2.87
CA LYS A 89 -17.98 -19.86 -2.25
C LYS A 89 -18.93 -18.97 -3.07
N ILE A 90 -18.37 -18.10 -3.96
CA ILE A 90 -19.18 -17.24 -4.80
C ILE A 90 -19.94 -18.10 -5.82
N LYS A 91 -21.27 -18.00 -5.86
CA LYS A 91 -22.09 -18.69 -6.83
C LYS A 91 -21.74 -18.23 -8.25
N ARG A 92 -21.54 -19.17 -9.18
CA ARG A 92 -21.05 -18.87 -10.57
C ARG A 92 -21.84 -17.79 -11.27
N LYS A 93 -23.16 -17.74 -11.08
CA LYS A 93 -24.06 -16.73 -11.67
C LYS A 93 -23.76 -15.30 -11.26
N TYR A 94 -23.07 -15.07 -10.11
CA TYR A 94 -22.74 -13.75 -9.61
C TYR A 94 -21.32 -13.28 -9.95
N LEU A 95 -20.46 -14.16 -10.47
CA LEU A 95 -19.08 -13.79 -10.79
C LEU A 95 -18.98 -12.56 -11.69
N LYS A 96 -19.86 -12.45 -12.69
CA LYS A 96 -19.88 -11.31 -13.62
C LYS A 96 -20.34 -9.98 -13.00
N LYS A 97 -20.82 -9.99 -11.76
CA LYS A 97 -21.18 -8.80 -10.98
C LYS A 97 -20.10 -8.34 -10.03
N VAL A 98 -18.98 -9.06 -9.92
CA VAL A 98 -17.93 -8.78 -8.95
C VAL A 98 -16.84 -7.93 -9.57
N LEU A 99 -16.55 -6.81 -8.93
CA LEU A 99 -15.32 -6.04 -9.10
C LEU A 99 -14.41 -6.40 -7.90
N TYR A 100 -13.33 -7.09 -8.17
CA TYR A 100 -12.44 -7.59 -7.12
C TYR A 100 -11.22 -6.70 -6.92
N ARG A 101 -11.05 -6.14 -5.73
CA ARG A 101 -9.86 -5.36 -5.39
C ARG A 101 -8.72 -6.29 -4.94
N TYR A 102 -7.71 -6.41 -5.77
CA TYR A 102 -6.50 -7.16 -5.49
C TYR A 102 -5.59 -6.39 -4.52
N TRP A 103 -5.06 -7.07 -3.51
CA TRP A 103 -4.23 -6.48 -2.45
C TRP A 103 -2.75 -6.89 -2.54
N GLY A 104 -2.33 -7.44 -3.67
CA GLY A 104 -0.98 -7.93 -3.86
C GLY A 104 -0.80 -9.40 -3.45
N GLY A 105 0.44 -9.89 -3.52
CA GLY A 105 0.79 -11.26 -3.22
C GLY A 105 0.67 -12.20 -4.44
N ASN A 106 0.83 -13.49 -4.21
CA ASN A 106 0.70 -14.49 -5.26
C ASN A 106 -0.75 -14.89 -5.49
N LEU A 107 -1.21 -14.86 -6.73
CA LEU A 107 -2.53 -15.34 -7.09
C LEU A 107 -2.52 -16.87 -7.13
N GLY A 108 -3.13 -17.49 -6.12
CA GLY A 108 -3.32 -18.93 -6.04
C GLY A 108 -2.61 -19.61 -4.88
N PHE A 109 -2.84 -20.91 -4.79
CA PHE A 109 -2.25 -21.76 -3.76
C PHE A 109 -0.80 -22.09 -4.10
N GLN A 110 0.08 -21.89 -3.13
CA GLN A 110 1.52 -22.19 -3.32
C GLN A 110 1.81 -23.68 -3.14
N TYR A 111 2.74 -24.18 -3.96
CA TYR A 111 3.24 -25.54 -3.86
C TYR A 111 4.26 -25.65 -2.74
N LYS A 112 4.23 -26.77 -1.99
CA LYS A 112 5.20 -27.04 -0.94
C LYS A 112 6.02 -28.27 -1.30
N LYS A 113 7.33 -28.21 -1.11
CA LYS A 113 8.24 -29.32 -1.33
C LYS A 113 7.83 -30.54 -0.48
N GLY A 114 7.82 -31.73 -1.04
CA GLY A 114 7.47 -32.97 -0.34
C GLY A 114 5.95 -33.28 -0.24
N GLN A 115 5.07 -32.41 -0.73
CA GLN A 115 3.60 -32.59 -0.65
C GLN A 115 2.98 -32.91 -2.03
N ILE A 116 3.34 -34.05 -2.64
CA ILE A 116 2.99 -34.40 -4.03
C ILE A 116 1.47 -34.41 -4.24
N ILE A 117 0.70 -35.16 -3.45
CA ILE A 117 -0.78 -35.28 -3.60
C ILE A 117 -1.45 -33.93 -3.37
N GLN A 118 -1.04 -33.21 -2.33
CA GLN A 118 -1.59 -31.89 -2.03
C GLN A 118 -1.28 -30.86 -3.11
N ASN A 119 -0.08 -30.92 -3.69
CA ASN A 119 0.30 -30.06 -4.80
C ASN A 119 -0.51 -30.37 -6.06
N PHE A 120 -0.82 -31.64 -6.33
CA PHE A 120 -1.69 -32.03 -7.44
C PHE A 120 -3.12 -31.42 -7.29
N VAL A 121 -3.70 -31.53 -6.11
CA VAL A 121 -5.01 -30.88 -5.79
C VAL A 121 -4.92 -29.35 -6.01
N LYS A 122 -3.81 -28.72 -5.59
CA LYS A 122 -3.61 -27.28 -5.77
C LYS A 122 -3.52 -26.88 -7.25
N VAL A 123 -3.02 -27.76 -8.14
CA VAL A 123 -3.04 -27.48 -9.59
C VAL A 123 -4.46 -27.25 -10.10
N PHE A 124 -5.37 -28.17 -9.80
CA PHE A 124 -6.78 -28.05 -10.21
C PHE A 124 -7.47 -26.85 -9.55
N ALA A 125 -7.22 -26.67 -8.26
CA ALA A 125 -7.75 -25.51 -7.54
C ALA A 125 -7.26 -24.19 -8.17
N ASN A 126 -6.00 -24.08 -8.56
CA ASN A 126 -5.47 -22.90 -9.23
C ASN A 126 -6.06 -22.69 -10.64
N ILE A 127 -6.34 -23.76 -11.39
CA ILE A 127 -7.00 -23.67 -12.68
C ILE A 127 -8.43 -23.12 -12.52
N GLU A 128 -9.22 -23.68 -11.60
CA GLU A 128 -10.58 -23.21 -11.37
C GLU A 128 -10.58 -21.79 -10.77
N LEU A 129 -9.65 -21.48 -9.88
CA LEU A 129 -9.49 -20.13 -9.32
C LEU A 129 -9.29 -19.10 -10.44
N ARG A 130 -8.36 -19.38 -11.39
CA ARG A 130 -8.12 -18.51 -12.55
C ARG A 130 -9.37 -18.40 -13.44
N ARG A 131 -10.09 -19.49 -13.66
CA ARG A 131 -11.36 -19.47 -14.42
C ARG A 131 -12.39 -18.56 -13.77
N ARG A 132 -12.46 -18.54 -12.42
CA ARG A 132 -13.38 -17.67 -11.67
C ARG A 132 -12.96 -16.21 -11.74
N PHE A 133 -11.68 -15.91 -11.54
CA PHE A 133 -11.14 -14.55 -11.68
C PHE A 133 -11.37 -14.00 -13.10
N ASN A 134 -11.20 -14.82 -14.14
CA ASN A 134 -11.46 -14.42 -15.53
C ASN A 134 -12.94 -14.12 -15.81
N LYS A 135 -13.86 -14.49 -14.93
CA LYS A 135 -15.29 -14.17 -15.02
C LYS A 135 -15.70 -12.96 -14.21
N PHE A 136 -14.81 -12.39 -13.40
CA PHE A 136 -15.13 -11.14 -12.69
C PHE A 136 -15.31 -10.00 -13.72
N ALA A 137 -16.17 -9.05 -13.37
CA ALA A 137 -16.43 -7.88 -14.21
C ALA A 137 -15.16 -7.04 -14.38
N ALA A 138 -14.38 -6.90 -13.30
CA ALA A 138 -13.09 -6.23 -13.30
C ALA A 138 -12.21 -6.66 -12.12
N ILE A 139 -10.91 -6.38 -12.27
CA ILE A 139 -9.94 -6.51 -11.19
C ILE A 139 -9.37 -5.14 -10.87
N GLY A 140 -9.56 -4.73 -9.62
CA GLY A 140 -8.98 -3.52 -9.07
C GLY A 140 -7.54 -3.73 -8.63
N ILE A 141 -6.68 -2.82 -9.03
CA ILE A 141 -5.25 -2.79 -8.70
C ILE A 141 -4.89 -1.49 -7.98
N ALA A 142 -3.83 -1.47 -7.20
CA ALA A 142 -3.29 -0.22 -6.66
C ALA A 142 -2.42 0.51 -7.68
N LYS A 143 -1.64 -0.25 -8.45
CA LYS A 143 -0.61 0.24 -9.36
C LYS A 143 -0.41 -0.72 -10.54
N ASN A 144 0.23 -0.25 -11.59
CA ASN A 144 0.49 -1.04 -12.80
C ASN A 144 1.35 -2.28 -12.53
N THR A 145 2.26 -2.20 -11.56
CA THR A 145 3.09 -3.35 -11.15
C THR A 145 2.28 -4.51 -10.56
N ASP A 146 1.05 -4.28 -10.11
CA ASP A 146 0.13 -5.36 -9.71
C ASP A 146 -0.28 -6.21 -10.93
N ILE A 147 -0.38 -5.60 -12.12
CA ILE A 147 -0.65 -6.31 -13.38
C ILE A 147 0.50 -7.28 -13.68
N ILE A 148 1.75 -6.83 -13.47
CA ILE A 148 2.93 -7.67 -13.64
C ILE A 148 2.89 -8.85 -12.66
N SER A 149 2.52 -8.60 -11.40
CA SER A 149 2.39 -9.65 -10.37
C SER A 149 1.26 -10.65 -10.68
N LEU A 150 0.18 -10.18 -11.28
CA LEU A 150 -0.90 -11.03 -11.80
C LEU A 150 -0.46 -11.77 -13.06
N GLY A 151 0.43 -11.16 -13.85
CA GLY A 151 1.11 -11.71 -15.02
C GLY A 151 0.14 -12.29 -16.06
N ASN A 152 0.64 -13.19 -16.91
CA ASN A 152 -0.16 -13.93 -17.89
C ASN A 152 -1.14 -14.94 -17.26
N LYS A 153 -1.32 -14.89 -15.94
CA LYS A 153 -2.19 -15.82 -15.19
C LYS A 153 -3.67 -15.54 -15.42
N LEU A 154 -4.02 -14.28 -15.72
CA LEU A 154 -5.39 -13.86 -15.97
C LEU A 154 -5.52 -13.31 -17.38
N LYS A 155 -6.36 -13.94 -18.18
CA LYS A 155 -6.69 -13.53 -19.55
C LYS A 155 -8.04 -12.79 -19.53
N ASN A 156 -8.19 -11.78 -20.38
CA ASN A 156 -9.45 -11.07 -20.62
C ASN A 156 -10.04 -10.31 -19.43
N ASN A 157 -9.23 -9.96 -18.44
CA ASN A 157 -9.71 -9.12 -17.35
C ASN A 157 -9.53 -7.63 -17.66
N ARG A 158 -10.54 -6.86 -17.26
CA ARG A 158 -10.47 -5.41 -17.23
C ARG A 158 -9.78 -4.99 -15.92
N TYR A 159 -8.68 -4.27 -16.02
CA TYR A 159 -7.97 -3.75 -14.86
C TYR A 159 -8.36 -2.30 -14.63
N TYR A 160 -8.69 -1.99 -13.38
CA TYR A 160 -9.02 -0.64 -12.94
C TYR A 160 -8.16 -0.26 -11.73
N ARG A 161 -7.73 0.98 -11.69
CA ARG A 161 -7.14 1.50 -10.46
C ARG A 161 -8.23 1.66 -9.41
N MET A 162 -8.04 1.05 -8.23
CA MET A 162 -8.91 1.16 -7.07
C MET A 162 -8.07 1.55 -5.85
N PRO A 163 -7.59 2.80 -5.78
CA PRO A 163 -6.76 3.25 -4.67
C PRO A 163 -7.56 3.40 -3.37
N TYR A 164 -6.86 3.33 -2.25
CA TYR A 164 -7.38 3.66 -0.92
C TYR A 164 -6.69 4.93 -0.45
N THR A 165 -7.27 6.06 -0.75
CA THR A 165 -6.73 7.37 -0.36
C THR A 165 -7.48 7.92 0.84
N GLY A 166 -6.75 8.42 1.84
CA GLY A 166 -7.33 9.14 2.96
C GLY A 166 -7.39 10.64 2.67
N VAL A 167 -8.57 11.24 2.77
CA VAL A 167 -8.73 12.69 2.59
C VAL A 167 -8.02 13.48 3.70
N GLU A 168 -8.06 12.95 4.94
CA GLU A 168 -7.44 13.58 6.11
C GLU A 168 -5.91 13.65 6.06
N SER A 169 -5.27 12.69 5.38
CA SER A 169 -3.81 12.65 5.34
C SER A 169 -3.19 13.81 4.56
N GLU A 170 -3.90 14.40 3.61
CA GLU A 170 -3.37 15.50 2.80
C GLU A 170 -3.24 16.80 3.59
N SER A 171 -4.26 17.15 4.38
CA SER A 171 -4.21 18.36 5.24
C SER A 171 -3.11 18.27 6.32
N ILE A 172 -2.84 17.07 6.84
CA ILE A 172 -1.72 16.84 7.77
C ILE A 172 -0.40 17.04 7.04
N LEU A 173 -0.25 16.46 5.84
CA LEU A 173 0.95 16.60 5.05
C LEU A 173 1.26 18.07 4.71
N GLU A 174 0.24 18.85 4.34
CA GLU A 174 0.35 20.28 4.07
C GLU A 174 0.80 21.04 5.31
N ARG A 175 0.11 20.87 6.45
CA ARG A 175 0.50 21.54 7.71
C ARG A 175 1.94 21.24 8.12
N VAL A 176 2.36 19.97 8.04
CA VAL A 176 3.71 19.57 8.42
C VAL A 176 4.76 20.13 7.45
N ARG A 177 4.47 20.09 6.14
CA ARG A 177 5.37 20.69 5.13
C ARG A 177 5.54 22.18 5.37
N ASP A 178 4.44 22.91 5.55
CA ASP A 178 4.43 24.37 5.67
C ASP A 178 5.06 24.85 6.98
N LYS A 179 4.99 24.03 8.03
CA LYS A 179 5.72 24.28 9.28
C LYS A 179 7.25 24.17 9.11
N GLY A 180 7.71 23.38 8.12
CA GLY A 180 9.12 23.13 7.89
C GLY A 180 9.80 22.41 9.06
N TYR A 181 11.13 22.37 9.04
CA TYR A 181 11.96 21.95 10.18
C TYR A 181 13.28 22.72 10.16
N GLU A 182 13.86 22.93 11.35
CA GLU A 182 15.19 23.50 11.48
C GLU A 182 16.24 22.40 11.26
N ASN A 183 17.14 22.63 10.31
CA ASN A 183 18.25 21.73 10.00
C ASN A 183 19.48 22.18 10.82
N ASP A 184 20.05 21.27 11.59
CA ASP A 184 21.25 21.48 12.42
C ASP A 184 22.56 21.30 11.61
N GLY A 185 22.50 21.17 10.31
CA GLY A 185 23.65 20.94 9.42
C GLY A 185 24.02 19.46 9.27
N ILE A 186 23.35 18.57 9.96
CA ILE A 186 23.51 17.12 9.87
C ILE A 186 22.48 16.57 8.88
N ILE A 187 22.90 15.68 7.97
CA ILE A 187 22.00 15.03 7.02
C ILE A 187 21.23 13.91 7.73
N ASN A 188 19.92 14.07 7.83
CA ASN A 188 19.03 13.07 8.42
C ASN A 188 18.60 12.04 7.36
N ILE A 189 18.88 10.76 7.61
CA ILE A 189 18.60 9.66 6.69
C ILE A 189 17.64 8.68 7.36
N ALA A 190 16.55 8.33 6.69
CA ALA A 190 15.67 7.27 7.14
C ALA A 190 15.88 5.98 6.34
N LEU A 191 16.08 4.86 7.05
CA LEU A 191 16.12 3.53 6.47
C LEU A 191 14.73 2.91 6.51
N TYR A 192 14.12 2.72 5.34
CA TYR A 192 12.78 2.17 5.27
C TYR A 192 12.76 0.74 4.78
N HIS A 193 12.32 -0.08 5.65
CA HIS A 193 11.55 -1.30 5.51
C HIS A 193 11.02 -1.64 6.91
N ARG A 194 9.99 -2.50 7.00
CA ARG A 194 9.69 -3.18 8.26
C ARG A 194 10.92 -3.99 8.68
N GLY A 195 11.12 -4.26 9.98
CA GLY A 195 12.25 -5.02 10.49
C GLY A 195 12.28 -6.46 9.98
N THR A 196 12.62 -6.66 8.71
CA THR A 196 12.77 -7.97 8.06
C THR A 196 14.01 -7.98 7.18
N VAL A 197 14.53 -9.17 6.87
CA VAL A 197 15.78 -9.37 6.11
C VAL A 197 15.79 -8.63 4.77
N GLU A 198 14.63 -8.52 4.10
CA GLU A 198 14.52 -7.81 2.83
C GLU A 198 14.84 -6.31 2.92
N GLY A 199 14.92 -5.76 4.14
CA GLY A 199 15.24 -4.34 4.35
C GLY A 199 16.74 -4.04 4.33
N ASN A 200 17.62 -5.04 4.34
CA ASN A 200 19.08 -4.92 4.28
C ASN A 200 19.70 -3.90 5.26
N HIS A 201 19.05 -3.67 6.40
CA HIS A 201 19.40 -2.59 7.34
C HIS A 201 20.89 -2.58 7.72
N ILE A 202 21.45 -3.74 8.07
CA ILE A 202 22.85 -3.85 8.50
C ILE A 202 23.80 -3.50 7.35
N GLU A 203 23.54 -3.99 6.15
CA GLU A 203 24.41 -3.71 5.00
C GLU A 203 24.39 -2.23 4.59
N ILE A 204 23.24 -1.58 4.72
CA ILE A 204 23.14 -0.14 4.46
C ILE A 204 23.82 0.65 5.55
N LEU A 205 23.65 0.28 6.83
CA LEU A 205 24.34 0.93 7.94
C LEU A 205 25.87 0.91 7.76
N LYS A 206 26.45 -0.26 7.38
CA LYS A 206 27.88 -0.37 7.04
C LYS A 206 28.33 0.62 5.97
N LYS A 207 27.53 0.79 4.90
CA LYS A 207 27.85 1.74 3.83
C LYS A 207 27.80 3.19 4.32
N LEU A 208 26.94 3.49 5.29
CA LEU A 208 26.75 4.82 5.84
C LEU A 208 27.81 5.19 6.88
N GLU A 209 28.47 4.23 7.55
CA GLU A 209 29.49 4.46 8.58
C GLU A 209 30.59 5.44 8.15
N ARG A 210 31.00 5.43 6.89
CA ARG A 210 32.05 6.28 6.36
C ARG A 210 31.74 7.80 6.44
N PHE A 211 30.47 8.17 6.62
CA PHE A 211 30.07 9.57 6.73
C PHE A 211 30.12 10.09 8.18
N GLY A 212 30.26 9.21 9.17
CA GLY A 212 30.44 9.54 10.58
C GLY A 212 29.40 10.50 11.11
N GLU A 213 29.85 11.52 11.84
CA GLU A 213 29.00 12.53 12.50
C GLU A 213 28.29 13.49 11.54
N LYS A 214 28.61 13.47 10.25
CA LYS A 214 27.96 14.31 9.24
C LYS A 214 26.54 13.86 8.93
N ILE A 215 26.16 12.65 9.35
CA ILE A 215 24.84 12.07 9.12
C ILE A 215 24.21 11.58 10.42
N ARG A 216 22.89 11.54 10.45
CA ARG A 216 22.09 10.89 11.50
C ARG A 216 21.11 9.93 10.83
N VAL A 217 21.10 8.66 11.23
CA VAL A 217 20.32 7.61 10.60
C VAL A 217 19.17 7.18 11.50
N TYR A 218 17.95 7.28 11.00
CA TYR A 218 16.74 6.83 11.68
C TYR A 218 16.30 5.47 11.13
N VAL A 219 16.13 4.50 12.01
CA VAL A 219 15.81 3.11 11.66
C VAL A 219 14.46 2.72 12.27
N PRO A 220 13.34 2.81 11.52
CA PRO A 220 12.02 2.41 11.99
C PRO A 220 11.90 0.88 12.12
N LEU A 221 11.79 0.37 13.36
CA LEU A 221 11.72 -1.05 13.71
C LEU A 221 10.50 -1.39 14.58
N SER A 222 9.43 -0.60 14.52
CA SER A 222 8.23 -0.79 15.34
C SER A 222 7.46 -2.09 15.04
N TYR A 223 7.72 -2.77 13.93
CA TYR A 223 7.13 -4.06 13.58
C TYR A 223 8.01 -4.83 12.58
N GLY A 224 7.86 -6.16 12.59
CA GLY A 224 8.62 -7.04 11.69
C GLY A 224 8.91 -8.40 12.31
N ASP A 225 9.98 -9.01 11.89
CA ASP A 225 10.54 -10.23 12.46
C ASP A 225 11.34 -9.88 13.71
N LYS A 226 10.94 -10.42 14.85
CA LYS A 226 11.55 -10.06 16.15
C LYS A 226 13.03 -10.42 16.24
N GLU A 227 13.42 -11.58 15.72
CA GLU A 227 14.80 -12.05 15.73
C GLU A 227 15.68 -11.13 14.87
N TYR A 228 15.20 -10.77 13.70
CA TYR A 228 15.90 -9.82 12.83
C TYR A 228 16.00 -8.41 13.46
N ILE A 229 14.92 -7.92 14.07
CA ILE A 229 14.92 -6.61 14.78
C ILE A 229 15.99 -6.60 15.86
N GLU A 230 16.06 -7.63 16.71
CA GLU A 230 17.09 -7.72 17.77
C GLU A 230 18.50 -7.79 17.18
N LYS A 231 18.69 -8.50 16.07
CA LYS A 231 19.97 -8.53 15.36
C LYS A 231 20.39 -7.13 14.88
N VAL A 232 19.46 -6.37 14.29
CA VAL A 232 19.75 -5.00 13.85
C VAL A 232 20.07 -4.08 15.04
N LYS A 233 19.30 -4.15 16.13
CA LYS A 233 19.53 -3.37 17.34
C LYS A 233 20.90 -3.69 17.98
N SER A 234 21.28 -4.96 18.05
CA SER A 234 22.59 -5.38 18.55
C SER A 234 23.72 -4.82 17.69
N TYR A 235 23.58 -4.93 16.36
CA TYR A 235 24.57 -4.34 15.45
C TYR A 235 24.72 -2.83 15.66
N ILE A 236 23.63 -2.09 15.76
CA ILE A 236 23.66 -0.63 16.00
C ILE A 236 24.39 -0.32 17.30
N LYS A 237 24.05 -1.02 18.39
CA LYS A 237 24.67 -0.83 19.71
C LYS A 237 26.19 -1.05 19.70
N GLU A 238 26.66 -1.99 18.89
CA GLU A 238 28.07 -2.36 18.83
C GLU A 238 28.90 -1.45 17.91
N ASN A 239 28.29 -0.93 16.83
CA ASN A 239 29.05 -0.29 15.76
C ASN A 239 28.72 1.20 15.54
N SER A 240 27.53 1.68 15.92
CA SER A 240 27.08 3.03 15.58
C SER A 240 26.20 3.66 16.67
N PRO A 241 26.62 3.74 17.93
CA PRO A 241 25.74 4.10 19.04
C PRO A 241 25.25 5.56 18.98
N ASP A 242 26.03 6.50 18.46
CA ASP A 242 25.78 7.93 18.64
C ASP A 242 25.01 8.58 17.47
N ASN A 243 25.14 8.07 16.24
CA ASN A 243 24.51 8.66 15.07
C ASN A 243 23.36 7.84 14.47
N VAL A 244 22.99 6.71 15.09
CA VAL A 244 21.88 5.87 14.66
C VAL A 244 20.78 5.83 15.71
N ILE A 245 19.58 6.26 15.31
CA ILE A 245 18.40 6.36 16.16
C ILE A 245 17.41 5.26 15.77
N VAL A 246 17.16 4.32 16.67
CA VAL A 246 16.11 3.31 16.51
C VAL A 246 14.75 3.93 16.83
N VAL A 247 13.80 3.81 15.91
CA VAL A 247 12.41 4.24 16.09
C VAL A 247 11.55 2.99 16.21
N ASP A 248 11.32 2.51 17.42
CA ASP A 248 10.61 1.25 17.69
C ASP A 248 9.24 1.44 18.35
N GLU A 249 8.88 2.68 18.68
CA GLU A 249 7.55 3.03 19.16
C GLU A 249 6.58 3.30 18.00
N PHE A 250 5.32 2.97 18.24
CA PHE A 250 4.24 3.33 17.30
C PHE A 250 3.85 4.80 17.54
N MET A 251 3.85 5.59 16.49
CA MET A 251 3.52 7.02 16.54
C MET A 251 2.15 7.29 15.93
N GLU A 252 1.46 8.31 16.43
CA GLU A 252 0.32 8.90 15.74
C GLU A 252 0.74 9.44 14.37
N TYR A 253 -0.19 9.47 13.41
CA TYR A 253 0.15 9.74 12.01
C TYR A 253 0.81 11.12 11.81
N GLU A 254 0.33 12.16 12.50
CA GLU A 254 0.90 13.52 12.38
C GLU A 254 2.33 13.60 12.94
N ASP A 255 2.59 12.93 14.07
CA ASP A 255 3.92 12.86 14.67
C ASP A 255 4.89 12.10 13.77
N TYR A 256 4.41 11.01 13.16
CA TYR A 256 5.18 10.23 12.22
C TYR A 256 5.53 11.03 10.96
N VAL A 257 4.57 11.77 10.39
CA VAL A 257 4.83 12.66 9.24
C VAL A 257 5.79 13.80 9.62
N THR A 258 5.68 14.32 10.85
CA THR A 258 6.59 15.34 11.38
C THR A 258 8.01 14.79 11.48
N LEU A 259 8.17 13.55 11.95
CA LEU A 259 9.47 12.88 11.93
C LEU A 259 9.99 12.71 10.50
N MET A 260 9.14 12.25 9.57
CA MET A 260 9.52 12.09 8.16
C MET A 260 9.94 13.42 7.51
N ASN A 261 9.33 14.54 7.90
CA ASN A 261 9.69 15.86 7.38
C ASN A 261 11.09 16.32 7.81
N LYS A 262 11.61 15.82 8.93
CA LYS A 262 12.99 16.07 9.36
C LYS A 262 14.05 15.35 8.54
N MET A 263 13.66 14.33 7.78
CA MET A 263 14.58 13.55 6.95
C MET A 263 14.96 14.34 5.70
N ASP A 264 16.20 14.27 5.30
CA ASP A 264 16.72 14.77 4.03
C ASP A 264 16.69 13.67 2.97
N ILE A 265 16.96 12.43 3.39
CA ILE A 265 17.05 11.25 2.52
C ILE A 265 16.22 10.11 3.08
N ALA A 266 15.53 9.40 2.21
CA ALA A 266 14.87 8.14 2.54
C ALA A 266 15.43 6.99 1.68
N ILE A 267 15.86 5.92 2.31
CA ILE A 267 16.43 4.75 1.63
C ILE A 267 15.42 3.60 1.64
N PHE A 268 15.15 3.05 0.46
CA PHE A 268 14.23 1.93 0.24
C PHE A 268 14.94 0.81 -0.52
N ASP A 269 15.74 0.01 0.19
CA ASP A 269 16.48 -1.11 -0.41
C ASP A 269 15.65 -2.38 -0.41
N CYS A 270 14.58 -2.40 -1.19
CA CYS A 270 13.73 -3.58 -1.33
C CYS A 270 13.34 -3.81 -2.80
N GLU A 271 13.38 -5.07 -3.22
CA GLU A 271 12.93 -5.47 -4.55
C GLU A 271 11.40 -5.50 -4.66
N THR A 272 10.73 -5.74 -3.53
CA THR A 272 9.27 -5.86 -3.49
C THR A 272 8.60 -4.51 -3.24
N SER A 273 7.30 -4.46 -3.54
CA SER A 273 6.48 -3.28 -3.35
C SER A 273 6.04 -3.13 -1.90
N THR A 274 6.90 -2.58 -1.07
CA THR A 274 6.63 -2.30 0.34
C THR A 274 6.76 -0.82 0.66
N ALA A 275 6.30 -0.39 1.83
CA ALA A 275 6.42 0.98 2.34
C ALA A 275 5.87 2.10 1.40
N LEU A 276 4.94 1.78 0.48
CA LEU A 276 4.41 2.75 -0.50
C LEU A 276 3.75 3.98 0.14
N GLY A 277 3.19 3.84 1.34
CA GLY A 277 2.68 4.99 2.09
C GLY A 277 3.78 5.98 2.42
N ASN A 278 4.93 5.48 2.86
CA ASN A 278 6.10 6.31 3.17
C ASN A 278 6.69 6.94 1.91
N VAL A 279 6.81 6.17 0.82
CA VAL A 279 7.25 6.69 -0.48
C VAL A 279 6.38 7.87 -0.93
N ALA A 280 5.06 7.76 -0.80
CA ALA A 280 4.14 8.83 -1.16
C ALA A 280 4.33 10.08 -0.28
N VAL A 281 4.56 9.91 1.03
CA VAL A 281 4.84 11.03 1.94
C VAL A 281 6.17 11.71 1.56
N TYR A 282 7.25 10.97 1.32
CA TYR A 282 8.54 11.54 0.93
C TYR A 282 8.48 12.26 -0.41
N LEU A 283 7.70 11.76 -1.35
CA LEU A 283 7.47 12.45 -2.61
C LEU A 283 6.72 13.78 -2.40
N PHE A 284 5.67 13.77 -1.56
CA PHE A 284 4.95 14.98 -1.19
C PHE A 284 5.87 16.03 -0.55
N LEU A 285 6.75 15.58 0.34
CA LEU A 285 7.74 16.41 1.04
C LEU A 285 8.96 16.76 0.16
N LYS A 286 9.02 16.30 -1.08
CA LYS A 286 10.13 16.51 -2.03
C LYS A 286 11.50 16.11 -1.47
N LYS A 287 11.57 15.01 -0.73
CA LYS A 287 12.80 14.50 -0.12
C LYS A 287 13.56 13.59 -1.09
N LYS A 288 14.90 13.56 -0.97
CA LYS A 288 15.73 12.63 -1.76
C LYS A 288 15.38 11.18 -1.43
N MET A 289 15.23 10.38 -2.45
CA MET A 289 14.98 8.94 -2.29
C MET A 289 16.06 8.12 -2.98
N MET A 290 16.61 7.14 -2.23
CA MET A 290 17.54 6.17 -2.76
C MET A 290 16.85 4.81 -2.83
N LEU A 291 16.84 4.21 -4.00
CA LEU A 291 16.04 3.02 -4.32
C LEU A 291 16.93 1.83 -4.68
N ASN A 292 16.42 0.62 -4.44
CA ASN A 292 17.04 -0.58 -5.00
C ASN A 292 16.91 -0.57 -6.52
N ARG A 293 18.02 -0.79 -7.23
CA ARG A 293 18.09 -0.76 -8.69
C ARG A 293 17.18 -1.77 -9.38
N ASN A 294 16.92 -2.90 -8.74
CA ASN A 294 16.01 -3.95 -9.21
C ASN A 294 14.59 -3.82 -8.64
N GLY A 295 14.35 -2.80 -7.81
CA GLY A 295 13.12 -2.63 -7.05
C GLY A 295 11.91 -2.25 -7.89
N VAL A 296 10.74 -2.67 -7.43
CA VAL A 296 9.45 -2.33 -8.04
C VAL A 296 9.15 -0.83 -7.90
N ILE A 297 9.63 -0.19 -6.83
CA ILE A 297 9.46 1.25 -6.60
C ILE A 297 10.20 2.03 -7.69
N LYS A 298 11.43 1.63 -7.99
CA LYS A 298 12.25 2.22 -9.07
C LYS A 298 11.53 2.21 -10.41
N LYS A 299 10.93 1.07 -10.78
CA LYS A 299 10.17 0.97 -12.04
C LYS A 299 9.01 1.98 -12.10
N ALA A 300 8.31 2.17 -10.99
CA ALA A 300 7.23 3.16 -10.92
C ALA A 300 7.75 4.60 -11.02
N PHE A 301 8.95 4.87 -10.50
CA PHE A 301 9.59 6.18 -10.58
C PHE A 301 10.07 6.47 -12.00
N ASP A 302 10.64 5.48 -12.70
CA ASP A 302 11.02 5.60 -14.11
C ASP A 302 9.81 5.91 -15.00
N GLU A 303 8.70 5.18 -14.82
CA GLU A 303 7.46 5.38 -15.59
C GLU A 303 6.88 6.80 -15.44
N GLU A 304 7.10 7.44 -14.29
CA GLU A 304 6.57 8.78 -13.99
C GLU A 304 7.67 9.86 -14.08
N ASN A 305 8.90 9.52 -14.52
CA ASN A 305 10.08 10.40 -14.58
C ASN A 305 10.38 11.11 -13.25
N ILE A 306 10.25 10.39 -12.12
CA ILE A 306 10.52 10.92 -10.79
C ILE A 306 12.01 10.79 -10.48
N PRO A 307 12.71 11.91 -10.14
CA PRO A 307 14.12 11.87 -9.76
C PRO A 307 14.37 10.96 -8.56
N HIS A 308 15.39 10.11 -8.65
CA HIS A 308 15.83 9.23 -7.58
C HIS A 308 17.32 8.88 -7.76
N SER A 309 17.91 8.38 -6.68
CA SER A 309 19.28 7.81 -6.64
C SER A 309 19.21 6.33 -6.32
N PHE A 310 20.36 5.66 -6.33
CA PHE A 310 20.40 4.23 -6.06
C PHE A 310 21.20 3.90 -4.78
N VAL A 311 20.77 2.85 -4.07
CA VAL A 311 21.40 2.41 -2.81
C VAL A 311 22.83 1.92 -3.03
N ASP A 312 23.14 1.33 -4.17
CA ASP A 312 24.50 0.88 -4.54
C ASP A 312 25.47 2.05 -4.76
N GLU A 313 24.98 3.27 -5.03
CA GLU A 313 25.83 4.46 -5.11
C GLU A 313 26.45 4.84 -3.75
N LEU A 314 25.88 4.38 -2.64
CA LEU A 314 26.44 4.59 -1.30
C LEU A 314 27.88 4.06 -1.15
N ASP A 315 28.32 3.16 -1.99
CA ASP A 315 29.68 2.62 -1.95
C ASP A 315 30.74 3.66 -2.41
N SER A 316 30.36 4.62 -3.25
CA SER A 316 31.29 5.54 -3.89
C SER A 316 30.89 7.03 -3.84
N ILE A 317 29.64 7.35 -3.54
CA ILE A 317 29.11 8.72 -3.53
C ILE A 317 29.89 9.62 -2.55
N SER A 318 30.23 10.86 -2.93
CA SER A 318 30.79 11.85 -2.00
C SER A 318 29.71 12.36 -1.03
N PHE A 319 30.16 12.97 0.08
CA PHE A 319 29.20 13.57 1.03
C PHE A 319 28.43 14.73 0.38
N GLU A 320 29.08 15.54 -0.42
CA GLU A 320 28.48 16.67 -1.14
C GLU A 320 27.38 16.20 -2.11
N GLU A 321 27.62 15.13 -2.82
CA GLU A 321 26.62 14.55 -3.73
C GLU A 321 25.49 13.84 -2.97
N LEU A 322 25.82 13.20 -1.82
CA LEU A 322 24.80 12.63 -0.92
C LEU A 322 23.86 13.72 -0.41
N ALA A 323 24.40 14.85 0.02
CA ALA A 323 23.66 15.99 0.59
C ALA A 323 22.89 16.80 -0.45
N LYS A 324 23.18 16.63 -1.74
CA LYS A 324 22.53 17.36 -2.82
C LYS A 324 21.03 17.06 -2.85
N LYS A 325 20.23 18.11 -2.79
CA LYS A 325 18.76 18.00 -2.89
C LYS A 325 18.35 17.55 -4.31
N PRO A 326 17.30 16.72 -4.43
CA PRO A 326 16.79 16.34 -5.73
C PRO A 326 16.12 17.54 -6.42
N ASP A 327 16.32 17.66 -7.73
CA ASP A 327 15.60 18.61 -8.55
C ASP A 327 14.29 17.97 -9.05
N TYR A 328 13.22 18.18 -8.29
CA TYR A 328 11.90 17.70 -8.68
C TYR A 328 11.28 18.63 -9.70
N PRO A 329 10.90 18.13 -10.89
CA PRO A 329 10.14 18.91 -11.85
C PRO A 329 8.85 19.48 -11.23
N GLU A 330 8.45 20.69 -11.66
CA GLU A 330 7.24 21.34 -11.14
C GLU A 330 5.97 20.49 -11.30
N ASN A 331 5.92 19.67 -12.35
CA ASN A 331 4.79 18.79 -12.64
C ASN A 331 4.79 17.49 -11.82
N VAL A 332 5.84 17.22 -11.03
CA VAL A 332 5.84 16.08 -10.09
C VAL A 332 5.14 16.51 -8.81
N HIS A 333 3.86 16.34 -8.79
CA HIS A 333 3.02 16.59 -7.63
C HIS A 333 2.59 15.29 -6.96
N TYR A 334 2.35 15.34 -5.65
CA TYR A 334 1.75 14.25 -4.90
C TYR A 334 0.47 13.70 -5.57
N ASP A 335 -0.34 14.59 -6.13
CA ASP A 335 -1.55 14.25 -6.88
C ASP A 335 -1.29 13.36 -8.11
N MET A 336 -0.08 13.41 -8.65
CA MET A 336 0.36 12.57 -9.75
C MET A 336 0.71 11.15 -9.32
N MET A 337 0.90 10.91 -8.02
CA MET A 337 1.11 9.56 -7.48
C MET A 337 -0.16 8.72 -7.60
N PRO A 338 -0.01 7.38 -7.74
CA PRO A 338 -1.15 6.47 -7.75
C PRO A 338 -2.07 6.59 -6.53
N LEU A 339 -1.60 7.22 -5.45
CA LEU A 339 -2.30 7.42 -4.19
C LEU A 339 -2.76 8.87 -3.97
N GLY A 340 -2.45 9.80 -4.89
CA GLY A 340 -2.91 11.19 -4.81
C GLY A 340 -4.43 11.30 -4.88
N LYS A 341 -5.00 12.27 -4.18
CA LYS A 341 -6.47 12.46 -4.08
C LYS A 341 -7.11 12.64 -5.45
N LYS A 342 -6.57 13.52 -6.29
CA LYS A 342 -7.10 13.81 -7.62
C LYS A 342 -7.12 12.55 -8.51
N ARG A 343 -6.00 11.84 -8.62
CA ARG A 343 -5.93 10.58 -9.38
C ARG A 343 -6.84 9.48 -8.80
N SER A 344 -7.03 9.48 -7.49
CA SER A 344 -7.95 8.54 -6.85
C SER A 344 -9.40 8.84 -7.20
N ILE A 345 -9.78 10.12 -7.22
CA ILE A 345 -11.12 10.54 -7.66
C ILE A 345 -11.35 10.14 -9.13
N GLU A 346 -10.41 10.46 -10.02
CA GLU A 346 -10.50 10.12 -11.44
C GLU A 346 -10.60 8.59 -11.66
N ALA A 347 -9.80 7.81 -10.93
CA ALA A 347 -9.81 6.36 -11.01
C ALA A 347 -11.17 5.76 -10.57
N TRP A 348 -11.71 6.22 -9.45
CA TRP A 348 -13.02 5.77 -8.99
C TRP A 348 -14.17 6.27 -9.87
N LYS A 349 -14.11 7.52 -10.37
CA LYS A 349 -15.08 8.03 -11.35
C LYS A 349 -15.10 7.19 -12.62
N LYS A 350 -13.93 6.77 -13.13
CA LYS A 350 -13.87 5.87 -14.29
C LYS A 350 -14.59 4.56 -14.01
N ILE A 351 -14.42 3.97 -12.84
CA ILE A 351 -15.15 2.75 -12.45
C ILE A 351 -16.67 3.03 -12.44
N MET A 352 -17.08 4.12 -11.79
CA MET A 352 -18.51 4.47 -11.71
C MET A 352 -19.13 4.73 -13.08
N THR A 353 -18.37 5.29 -14.02
CA THR A 353 -18.82 5.51 -15.40
C THR A 353 -18.94 4.21 -16.19
N ASP A 354 -17.92 3.36 -16.13
CA ASP A 354 -17.86 2.12 -16.91
C ASP A 354 -18.82 1.03 -16.38
N PHE A 355 -19.24 1.14 -15.12
CA PHE A 355 -20.16 0.23 -14.42
C PHE A 355 -21.46 0.93 -13.97
N ASN A 356 -21.89 1.92 -14.75
CA ASN A 356 -23.13 2.65 -14.49
C ASN A 356 -24.38 1.86 -14.89
#